data_d85f44a8058b8fad69200312ce6e2eee
#
_entry.id   d85f44a8058b8fad69200312ce6e2eee
#
_cell.length_a   1.000
_cell.length_b   1.000
_cell.length_c   1.000
_cell.angle_alpha   90.00
_cell.angle_beta   90.00
_cell.angle_gamma   90.00
#
_symmetry.space_group_name_H-M   'P 1'
#
loop_
_entity.id
_entity.type
_entity.pdbx_description
1 polymer ?
#
loop_
_entity_poly.entity_id
_entity_poly.type
_entity_poly.pdbx_seq_one_letter_code
_entity_poly.pdbx_strand_id
1 'polypeptide(L)'
;MDHVNAFYDVLNHLYLAITTKPKLSCNEQRELLELAQILSQEHPIYKPEDTVIISDRGYEGYQVLCLLTQMGFGYVIRAKGPSAGILSAKGLNLPDGITNKEITINVHVRRSAKGIYHKESSEKFRP
;
A
#
# COMPACT_ATOMS: atom_id res chain seq x y z
N MET A 1 21.58 -10.52 -7.13
CA MET A 1 20.70 -10.82 -6.00
C MET A 1 19.29 -10.36 -6.34
N ASP A 2 18.34 -11.22 -6.19
CA ASP A 2 16.94 -10.90 -6.45
C ASP A 2 16.25 -10.44 -5.17
N HIS A 3 15.27 -9.57 -5.34
CA HIS A 3 14.39 -9.13 -4.27
C HIS A 3 13.10 -9.94 -4.34
N VAL A 4 12.69 -10.50 -3.22
CA VAL A 4 11.50 -11.33 -3.11
C VAL A 4 10.47 -10.63 -2.23
N ASN A 5 9.27 -10.51 -2.73
CA ASN A 5 8.11 -10.06 -1.97
C ASN A 5 7.07 -11.17 -1.93
N ALA A 6 6.37 -11.27 -0.83
CA ALA A 6 5.37 -12.30 -0.66
C ALA A 6 4.22 -11.83 0.22
N PHE A 7 3.02 -12.31 -0.06
CA PHE A 7 1.90 -12.27 0.87
C PHE A 7 1.83 -13.58 1.65
N TYR A 8 1.78 -13.45 2.95
CA TYR A 8 1.68 -14.55 3.88
C TYR A 8 0.40 -14.44 4.70
N ASP A 9 -0.43 -15.49 4.66
CA ASP A 9 -1.61 -15.56 5.50
C ASP A 9 -1.20 -15.98 6.91
N VAL A 10 -1.23 -15.03 7.84
CA VAL A 10 -0.76 -15.26 9.21
C VAL A 10 -1.68 -16.17 10.01
N LEU A 11 -2.94 -16.28 9.64
CA LEU A 11 -3.91 -17.12 10.33
C LEU A 11 -3.81 -18.58 9.89
N ASN A 12 -3.57 -18.83 8.61
CA ASN A 12 -3.51 -20.15 8.02
C ASN A 12 -2.09 -20.65 7.73
N HIS A 13 -1.09 -19.82 7.97
CA HIS A 13 0.34 -20.16 7.80
C HIS A 13 0.69 -20.60 6.37
N LEU A 14 0.21 -19.88 5.38
CA LEU A 14 0.52 -20.16 3.97
C LEU A 14 0.99 -18.92 3.22
N TYR A 15 1.84 -19.15 2.23
CA TYR A 15 2.17 -18.12 1.23
C TYR A 15 1.10 -18.11 0.14
N LEU A 16 0.53 -16.95 -0.12
CA LEU A 16 -0.56 -16.76 -1.08
C LEU A 16 -0.07 -16.27 -2.43
N ALA A 17 0.95 -15.46 -2.45
CA ALA A 17 1.51 -14.87 -3.66
C ALA A 17 2.98 -14.51 -3.43
N ILE A 18 3.79 -14.68 -4.44
CA ILE A 18 5.23 -14.36 -4.39
C ILE A 18 5.62 -13.68 -5.68
N THR A 19 6.37 -12.58 -5.58
CA THR A 19 7.01 -11.94 -6.73
C THR A 19 8.52 -11.89 -6.53
N THR A 20 9.25 -12.04 -7.61
CA THR A 20 10.71 -11.96 -7.62
C THR A 20 11.16 -10.96 -8.67
N LYS A 21 11.97 -10.00 -8.28
CA LYS A 21 12.50 -8.96 -9.17
C LYS A 21 14.01 -8.79 -8.95
N PRO A 22 14.78 -8.44 -9.99
CA PRO A 22 16.16 -8.02 -9.79
C PRO A 22 16.22 -6.84 -8.83
N LYS A 23 17.20 -6.82 -7.94
CA LYS A 23 17.31 -5.78 -6.90
C LYS A 23 17.33 -4.36 -7.47
N LEU A 24 17.98 -4.16 -8.61
CA LEU A 24 18.09 -2.84 -9.23
C LEU A 24 16.77 -2.32 -9.82
N SER A 25 15.83 -3.20 -10.12
CA SER A 25 14.50 -2.85 -10.65
C SER A 25 13.39 -2.99 -9.62
N CYS A 26 13.76 -3.21 -8.36
CA CYS A 26 12.81 -3.39 -7.28
C CYS A 26 12.11 -2.07 -6.92
N ASN A 27 10.79 -2.13 -6.86
CA ASN A 27 9.96 -1.07 -6.29
C ASN A 27 8.93 -1.74 -5.37
N GLU A 28 9.16 -1.64 -4.08
CA GLU A 28 8.34 -2.33 -3.08
C GLU A 28 6.86 -1.94 -3.14
N GLN A 29 6.58 -0.68 -3.37
CA GLN A 29 5.19 -0.21 -3.48
C GLN A 29 4.46 -0.83 -4.66
N ARG A 30 5.12 -0.88 -5.82
CA ARG A 30 4.57 -1.52 -7.02
C ARG A 30 4.36 -3.01 -6.81
N GLU A 31 5.31 -3.66 -6.19
CA GLU A 31 5.24 -5.09 -5.93
C GLU A 31 4.13 -5.44 -4.94
N LEU A 32 3.88 -4.61 -3.94
CA LEU A 32 2.73 -4.78 -3.06
C LEU A 32 1.41 -4.75 -3.85
N LEU A 33 1.29 -3.83 -4.79
CA LEU A 33 0.10 -3.72 -5.63
C LEU A 33 -0.04 -4.89 -6.60
N GLU A 34 1.07 -5.39 -7.15
CA GLU A 34 1.07 -6.62 -7.96
C GLU A 34 0.58 -7.81 -7.13
N LEU A 35 1.08 -7.97 -5.91
CA LEU A 35 0.66 -9.03 -5.01
C LEU A 35 -0.83 -8.93 -4.66
N ALA A 36 -1.34 -7.72 -4.43
CA ALA A 36 -2.75 -7.50 -4.16
C ALA A 36 -3.63 -7.88 -5.36
N GLN A 37 -3.18 -7.58 -6.58
CA GLN A 37 -3.87 -7.99 -7.80
C GLN A 37 -3.87 -9.51 -7.96
N ILE A 38 -2.74 -10.16 -7.74
CA ILE A 38 -2.63 -11.61 -7.78
C ILE A 38 -3.60 -12.24 -6.76
N LEU A 39 -3.63 -11.72 -5.55
CA LEU A 39 -4.52 -12.21 -4.50
C LEU A 39 -5.98 -12.12 -4.93
N SER A 40 -6.39 -10.98 -5.49
CA SER A 40 -7.77 -10.78 -5.95
C SER A 40 -8.16 -11.67 -7.11
N GLN A 41 -7.23 -11.94 -8.03
CA GLN A 41 -7.50 -12.70 -9.25
C GLN A 41 -7.40 -14.21 -9.06
N GLU A 42 -6.40 -14.66 -8.33
CA GLU A 42 -6.07 -16.08 -8.19
C GLU A 42 -6.63 -16.71 -6.94
N HIS A 43 -6.99 -15.91 -5.95
CA HIS A 43 -7.49 -16.40 -4.67
C HIS A 43 -8.82 -15.72 -4.30
N PRO A 44 -9.91 -15.98 -5.04
CA PRO A 44 -11.18 -15.26 -4.83
C PRO A 44 -11.83 -15.53 -3.47
N ILE A 45 -11.38 -16.55 -2.74
CA ILE A 45 -11.82 -16.79 -1.36
C ILE A 45 -11.38 -15.69 -0.41
N TYR A 46 -10.28 -14.99 -0.73
CA TYR A 46 -9.80 -13.83 0.02
C TYR A 46 -10.48 -12.57 -0.50
N LYS A 47 -11.71 -12.35 -0.10
CA LYS A 47 -12.47 -11.17 -0.51
C LYS A 47 -11.80 -9.91 0.04
N PRO A 48 -11.60 -8.87 -0.78
CA PRO A 48 -10.98 -7.63 -0.29
C PRO A 48 -11.64 -7.05 0.96
N GLU A 49 -12.95 -7.07 1.02
CA GLU A 49 -13.71 -6.54 2.17
C GLU A 49 -13.48 -7.29 3.48
N ASP A 50 -13.00 -8.52 3.40
CA ASP A 50 -12.73 -9.37 4.56
C ASP A 50 -11.22 -9.54 4.82
N THR A 51 -10.39 -8.81 4.10
CA THR A 51 -8.94 -8.98 4.12
C THR A 51 -8.24 -7.71 4.58
N VAL A 52 -7.32 -7.83 5.52
CA VAL A 52 -6.46 -6.74 5.96
C VAL A 52 -5.01 -7.02 5.55
N ILE A 53 -4.43 -6.13 4.77
CA ILE A 53 -3.03 -6.22 4.36
C ILE A 53 -2.18 -5.47 5.37
N ILE A 54 -1.20 -6.16 5.94
CA ILE A 54 -0.26 -5.58 6.91
C ILE A 54 1.11 -5.52 6.25
N SER A 55 1.72 -4.35 6.23
CA SER A 55 3.03 -4.16 5.60
C SER A 55 3.93 -3.20 6.37
N ASP A 56 5.23 -3.35 6.16
CA ASP A 56 6.24 -2.50 6.79
C ASP A 56 6.41 -1.18 6.02
N ARG A 57 7.18 -0.28 6.58
CA ARG A 57 7.35 1.09 6.10
C ARG A 57 8.00 1.23 4.72
N GLY A 58 8.68 0.21 4.22
CA GLY A 58 9.18 0.19 2.85
C GLY A 58 8.07 0.24 1.80
N TYR A 59 6.87 -0.16 2.19
CA TYR A 59 5.68 -0.20 1.33
C TYR A 59 4.78 1.03 1.50
N GLU A 60 5.14 2.00 2.34
CA GLU A 60 4.30 3.18 2.54
C GLU A 60 4.30 4.08 1.31
N GLY A 61 3.15 4.65 1.00
CA GLY A 61 3.00 5.60 -0.08
C GLY A 61 1.53 5.91 -0.33
N TYR A 62 1.23 7.14 -0.71
CA TYR A 62 -0.14 7.53 -0.99
C TYR A 62 -0.76 6.70 -2.12
N GLN A 63 0.04 6.36 -3.13
CA GLN A 63 -0.41 5.51 -4.23
C GLN A 63 -0.85 4.13 -3.76
N VAL A 64 -0.11 3.53 -2.83
CA VAL A 64 -0.46 2.25 -2.24
C VAL A 64 -1.78 2.35 -1.50
N LEU A 65 -1.91 3.36 -0.63
CA LEU A 65 -3.15 3.59 0.12
C LEU A 65 -4.35 3.78 -0.81
N CYS A 66 -4.13 4.55 -1.90
CA CYS A 66 -5.11 4.79 -2.94
C CYS A 66 -5.67 3.52 -3.53
N LEU A 67 -4.78 2.74 -4.07
CA LEU A 67 -5.16 1.58 -4.88
C LEU A 67 -5.70 0.45 -4.00
N LEU A 68 -5.16 0.26 -2.80
CA LEU A 68 -5.72 -0.70 -1.86
C LEU A 68 -7.15 -0.32 -1.45
N THR A 69 -7.39 0.98 -1.23
CA THR A 69 -8.74 1.47 -0.93
C THR A 69 -9.70 1.23 -2.09
N GLN A 70 -9.27 1.51 -3.32
CA GLN A 70 -10.08 1.26 -4.51
C GLN A 70 -10.39 -0.22 -4.72
N MET A 71 -9.44 -1.08 -4.38
CA MET A 71 -9.62 -2.53 -4.45
C MET A 71 -10.50 -3.07 -3.32
N GLY A 72 -10.75 -2.27 -2.30
CA GLY A 72 -11.61 -2.63 -1.17
C GLY A 72 -10.89 -3.31 0.00
N PHE A 73 -9.57 -3.39 -0.03
CA PHE A 73 -8.80 -3.97 1.08
C PHE A 73 -8.74 -3.04 2.29
N GLY A 74 -8.81 -3.63 3.48
CA GLY A 74 -8.30 -2.99 4.68
C GLY A 74 -6.78 -3.08 4.71
N TYR A 75 -6.12 -2.12 5.34
CA TYR A 75 -4.66 -2.15 5.44
C TYR A 75 -4.14 -1.49 6.70
N VAL A 76 -3.01 -2.00 7.16
CA VAL A 76 -2.21 -1.41 8.23
C VAL A 76 -0.77 -1.32 7.73
N ILE A 77 -0.26 -0.12 7.58
CA ILE A 77 1.08 0.12 7.06
C ILE A 77 1.88 0.90 8.11
N ARG A 78 3.02 0.36 8.50
CA ARG A 78 3.95 1.08 9.37
C ARG A 78 4.54 2.24 8.59
N ALA A 79 4.42 3.46 9.12
CA ALA A 79 4.93 4.65 8.48
C ALA A 79 6.30 5.06 9.05
N LYS A 80 7.06 5.81 8.25
CA LYS A 80 8.23 6.53 8.72
C LYS A 80 7.79 7.63 9.69
N GLY A 81 8.71 8.15 10.46
CA GLY A 81 8.40 9.22 11.40
C GLY A 81 7.87 10.50 10.73
N PRO A 82 7.40 11.47 11.52
CA PRO A 82 6.71 12.66 10.99
C PRO A 82 7.57 13.56 10.10
N SER A 83 8.89 13.37 10.09
CA SER A 83 9.81 14.12 9.24
C SER A 83 10.03 13.50 7.87
N ALA A 84 9.48 12.34 7.59
CA ALA A 84 9.69 11.60 6.35
C ALA A 84 8.46 10.78 5.95
N GLY A 85 8.41 10.38 4.68
CA GLY A 85 7.34 9.53 4.16
C GLY A 85 5.98 10.22 4.14
N ILE A 86 4.91 9.44 4.25
CA ILE A 86 3.55 9.94 4.16
C ILE A 86 3.15 10.87 5.32
N LEU A 87 3.79 10.73 6.47
CA LEU A 87 3.51 11.56 7.64
C LEU A 87 4.20 12.94 7.59
N SER A 88 5.07 13.18 6.61
CA SER A 88 5.74 14.47 6.43
C SER A 88 4.88 15.49 5.67
N ALA A 89 3.68 15.13 5.27
CA ALA A 89 2.79 16.03 4.54
C ALA A 89 2.44 17.26 5.36
N LYS A 90 2.43 18.40 4.70
CA LYS A 90 2.07 19.68 5.34
C LYS A 90 0.64 19.62 5.91
N GLY A 91 0.47 20.13 7.10
CA GLY A 91 -0.83 20.18 7.76
C GLY A 91 -1.14 19.01 8.67
N LEU A 92 -0.28 17.99 8.68
CA LEU A 92 -0.38 16.90 9.64
C LEU A 92 0.31 17.30 10.94
N ASN A 93 -0.41 17.97 11.82
CA ASN A 93 0.11 18.32 13.14
C ASN A 93 -0.02 17.12 14.06
N LEU A 94 0.95 16.21 13.98
CA LEU A 94 0.99 15.04 14.84
C LEU A 94 1.73 15.38 16.13
N PRO A 95 1.14 15.11 17.30
CA PRO A 95 1.84 15.32 18.57
C PRO A 95 2.98 14.32 18.75
N ASP A 96 3.97 14.69 19.55
CA ASP A 96 4.97 13.75 19.99
C ASP A 96 4.33 12.70 20.91
N GLY A 97 4.78 11.46 20.79
CA GLY A 97 4.30 10.36 21.60
C GLY A 97 3.14 9.60 20.98
N ILE A 98 2.43 8.86 21.81
CA ILE A 98 1.35 7.98 21.37
C ILE A 98 0.10 8.80 21.08
N THR A 99 -0.45 8.64 19.89
CA THR A 99 -1.69 9.27 19.51
C THR A 99 -2.53 8.34 18.65
N ASN A 100 -3.85 8.52 18.73
CA ASN A 100 -4.80 7.90 17.82
C ASN A 100 -5.67 9.02 17.28
N LYS A 101 -5.48 9.35 16.01
CA LYS A 101 -6.14 10.49 15.38
C LYS A 101 -6.58 10.14 13.97
N GLU A 102 -7.83 10.43 13.66
CA GLU A 102 -8.33 10.34 12.31
C GLU A 102 -8.03 11.64 11.57
N ILE A 103 -7.49 11.52 10.36
CA ILE A 103 -7.17 12.65 9.51
C ILE A 103 -7.64 12.39 8.09
N THR A 104 -8.00 13.46 7.39
CA THR A 104 -8.36 13.40 5.98
C THR A 104 -7.29 14.11 5.16
N ILE A 105 -6.79 13.42 4.13
CA ILE A 105 -5.77 13.95 3.23
C ILE A 105 -6.29 13.88 1.79
N ASN A 106 -6.15 14.97 1.05
CA ASN A 106 -6.37 14.97 -0.38
C ASN A 106 -5.08 14.63 -1.10
N VAL A 107 -5.11 13.58 -1.90
CA VAL A 107 -3.95 13.09 -2.62
C VAL A 107 -4.10 13.40 -4.10
N HIS A 108 -3.08 14.05 -4.67
CA HIS A 108 -3.01 14.36 -6.09
C HIS A 108 -1.95 13.50 -6.76
N VAL A 109 -2.33 12.85 -7.85
CA VAL A 109 -1.42 12.03 -8.62
C VAL A 109 -0.99 12.81 -9.86
N ARG A 110 0.32 12.89 -10.09
CA ARG A 110 0.87 13.57 -11.25
C ARG A 110 0.56 12.80 -12.53
N ARG A 111 0.16 13.52 -13.59
CA ARG A 111 -0.12 12.91 -14.90
C ARG A 111 1.09 12.19 -15.49
N SER A 112 2.29 12.68 -15.23
CA SER A 112 3.53 12.09 -15.71
C SER A 112 3.98 10.86 -14.93
N ALA A 113 3.31 10.52 -13.84
CA ALA A 113 3.65 9.35 -13.06
C ALA A 113 3.36 8.09 -13.87
N LYS A 114 4.41 7.29 -14.10
CA LYS A 114 4.29 5.99 -14.74
C LYS A 114 4.07 4.96 -13.65
N GLY A 115 3.06 4.14 -13.81
CA GLY A 115 2.79 3.14 -12.81
C GLY A 115 1.47 2.44 -12.99
N ILE A 116 0.96 1.93 -11.92
CA ILE A 116 -0.20 1.05 -11.85
C ILE A 116 -1.51 1.82 -11.82
N TYR A 117 -1.46 3.10 -11.49
CA TYR A 117 -2.65 3.92 -11.40
C TYR A 117 -2.86 4.75 -12.66
N HIS A 118 -4.10 5.08 -12.90
CA HIS A 118 -4.55 5.88 -14.02
C HIS A 118 -5.05 7.23 -13.54
N LYS A 119 -5.22 8.15 -14.50
CA LYS A 119 -5.85 9.44 -14.23
C LYS A 119 -7.21 9.30 -13.54
N GLU A 120 -8.01 8.35 -13.96
CA GLU A 120 -9.31 8.05 -13.37
C GLU A 120 -9.22 7.61 -11.91
N SER A 121 -8.17 6.86 -11.59
CA SER A 121 -7.91 6.44 -10.22
C SER A 121 -7.62 7.63 -9.32
N SER A 122 -6.85 8.58 -9.82
CA SER A 122 -6.47 9.76 -9.04
C SER A 122 -7.66 10.64 -8.66
N GLU A 123 -8.66 10.71 -9.53
CA GLU A 123 -9.85 11.53 -9.29
C GLU A 123 -10.76 10.96 -8.19
N LYS A 124 -10.73 9.66 -8.02
CA LYS A 124 -11.56 8.96 -7.05
C LYS A 124 -10.93 8.89 -5.66
N PHE A 125 -9.68 9.27 -5.58
CA PHE A 125 -8.91 9.02 -4.39
C PHE A 125 -8.96 10.19 -3.41
N ARG A 126 -9.74 9.99 -2.38
CA ARG A 126 -9.80 10.87 -1.20
C ARG A 126 -9.84 10.00 0.02
N PRO A 127 -8.75 9.93 0.78
CA PRO A 127 -8.73 9.17 2.01
C PRO A 127 -9.74 9.67 3.02
#